data_1c26c68a279f972c25d36a4738373c35
#
_entry.id   1c26c68a279f972c25d36a4738373c35
#
_cell.length_a   1.000
_cell.length_b   1.000
_cell.length_c   1.000
_cell.angle_alpha   90.00
_cell.angle_beta   90.00
_cell.angle_gamma   90.00
#
_symmetry.space_group_name_H-M   'P 1'
#
loop_
_entity.id
_entity.type
_entity.pdbx_description
1 polymer ?
#
loop_
_entity_poly.entity_id
_entity_poly.type
_entity_poly.pdbx_seq_one_letter_code
_entity_poly.pdbx_strand_id
1 'polypeptide(L)'
;MEFPIDIFDNHVILIYKDKRFLIDTGAPISISAENSIEIFNTNYLTESTYHGADINEISDFVGCSLDALIGNNILKRYAFQIDFGNKLFLAWDSIPETISNAKNFIKADFQGIPTIDIRANDQDVITAWLDTGAKISYINKKYVRYLNPVESQRDFFPSYGEFDVPIFSIPIIFNETEISFKFGILPEPLEEGMLSGKTSAIIGADILYHYILTFSYSQNKIYIGMVN
;
A
#
# COMPACT_ATOMS: atom_id res chain seq x y z
N MET A 1 19.99 -0.16 -4.87
CA MET A 1 20.01 -1.40 -4.07
C MET A 1 18.85 -2.24 -4.54
N GLU A 2 19.02 -3.55 -4.59
CA GLU A 2 18.01 -4.50 -5.08
C GLU A 2 17.85 -5.62 -4.06
N PHE A 3 16.60 -5.98 -3.74
CA PHE A 3 16.26 -6.96 -2.71
C PHE A 3 15.10 -7.83 -3.19
N PRO A 4 15.08 -9.13 -2.82
CA PRO A 4 13.94 -9.99 -3.07
C PRO A 4 12.76 -9.60 -2.19
N ILE A 5 11.54 -9.82 -2.70
CA ILE A 5 10.31 -9.79 -1.92
C ILE A 5 9.60 -11.14 -1.97
N ASP A 6 8.93 -11.47 -0.88
CA ASP A 6 7.83 -12.44 -0.86
C ASP A 6 6.51 -11.68 -0.97
N ILE A 7 5.55 -12.29 -1.64
CA ILE A 7 4.17 -11.83 -1.68
C ILE A 7 3.36 -12.83 -0.87
N PHE A 8 2.84 -12.40 0.27
CA PHE A 8 2.06 -13.25 1.15
C PHE A 8 0.70 -12.65 1.40
N ASP A 9 -0.35 -13.30 0.94
CA ASP A 9 -1.75 -12.82 0.99
C ASP A 9 -1.88 -11.34 0.55
N ASN A 10 -1.31 -11.00 -0.61
CA ASN A 10 -1.14 -9.67 -1.18
C ASN A 10 -0.21 -8.70 -0.43
N HIS A 11 0.31 -9.06 0.74
CA HIS A 11 1.27 -8.20 1.44
C HIS A 11 2.66 -8.25 0.81
N VAL A 12 3.34 -7.11 0.81
CA VAL A 12 4.71 -6.94 0.31
C VAL A 12 5.70 -7.21 1.44
N ILE A 13 6.37 -8.34 1.40
CA ILE A 13 7.36 -8.73 2.41
C ILE A 13 8.76 -8.59 1.84
N LEU A 14 9.47 -7.54 2.22
CA LEU A 14 10.87 -7.32 1.85
C LEU A 14 11.78 -8.28 2.62
N ILE A 15 12.69 -8.98 1.91
CA ILE A 15 13.70 -9.84 2.51
C ILE A 15 15.05 -9.11 2.54
N TYR A 16 15.54 -8.83 3.74
CA TYR A 16 16.80 -8.14 3.95
C TYR A 16 17.63 -8.80 5.05
N LYS A 17 18.81 -9.34 4.74
CA LYS A 17 19.70 -10.04 5.71
C LYS A 17 18.94 -11.11 6.52
N ASP A 18 18.20 -11.96 5.83
CA ASP A 18 17.34 -13.04 6.41
C ASP A 18 16.19 -12.55 7.31
N LYS A 19 15.96 -11.25 7.40
CA LYS A 19 14.82 -10.62 8.07
C LYS A 19 13.68 -10.34 7.10
N ARG A 20 12.45 -10.33 7.63
CA ARG A 20 11.20 -10.17 6.88
C ARG A 20 10.52 -8.89 7.32
N PHE A 21 10.38 -7.95 6.41
CA PHE A 21 9.81 -6.63 6.69
C PHE A 21 8.54 -6.40 5.86
N LEU A 22 7.40 -6.16 6.52
CA LEU A 22 6.19 -5.70 5.86
C LEU A 22 6.41 -4.28 5.35
N ILE A 23 6.23 -4.03 4.06
CA ILE A 23 6.31 -2.68 3.46
C ILE A 23 4.91 -2.08 3.45
N ASP A 24 4.73 -1.02 4.24
CA ASP A 24 3.43 -0.42 4.49
C ASP A 24 3.48 1.10 4.26
N THR A 25 3.03 1.53 3.07
CA THR A 25 2.92 2.97 2.76
C THR A 25 1.71 3.63 3.42
N GLY A 26 0.78 2.86 3.98
CA GLY A 26 -0.33 3.34 4.80
C GLY A 26 0.05 3.65 6.24
N ALA A 27 1.17 3.09 6.74
CA ALA A 27 1.65 3.36 8.08
C ALA A 27 2.58 4.60 8.12
N PRO A 28 2.29 5.61 8.95
CA PRO A 28 3.18 6.76 9.11
C PRO A 28 4.46 6.43 9.88
N ILE A 29 4.46 5.37 10.69
CA ILE A 29 5.54 4.94 11.56
C ILE A 29 5.94 3.49 11.28
N SER A 30 7.17 3.15 11.60
CA SER A 30 7.68 1.77 11.58
C SER A 30 7.69 1.19 12.98
N ILE A 31 7.43 -0.12 13.09
CA ILE A 31 7.46 -0.83 14.37
C ILE A 31 8.35 -2.07 14.31
N SER A 32 8.95 -2.43 15.45
CA SER A 32 9.68 -3.68 15.66
C SER A 32 9.75 -4.04 17.15
N ALA A 33 10.06 -5.29 17.46
CA ALA A 33 10.19 -5.74 18.84
C ALA A 33 11.36 -5.08 19.59
N GLU A 34 12.44 -4.70 18.89
CA GLU A 34 13.67 -4.15 19.48
C GLU A 34 13.69 -2.61 19.51
N ASN A 35 12.61 -1.93 19.09
CA ASN A 35 12.52 -0.47 18.92
C ASN A 35 13.59 0.13 18.00
N SER A 36 14.27 -0.70 17.23
CA SER A 36 15.23 -0.31 16.21
C SER A 36 15.40 -1.40 15.17
N ILE A 37 15.70 -1.01 13.94
CA ILE A 37 15.99 -1.94 12.85
C ILE A 37 17.17 -1.43 12.03
N GLU A 38 17.94 -2.35 11.47
CA GLU A 38 18.87 -2.07 10.38
C GLU A 38 18.18 -2.40 9.05
N ILE A 39 18.07 -1.41 8.18
CA ILE A 39 17.60 -1.58 6.80
C ILE A 39 18.45 -0.72 5.87
N PHE A 40 18.85 -1.23 4.71
CA PHE A 40 19.70 -0.55 3.73
C PHE A 40 21.02 -0.02 4.33
N ASN A 41 21.63 -0.81 5.25
CA ASN A 41 22.85 -0.49 6.01
C ASN A 41 22.72 0.76 6.91
N THR A 42 21.52 1.13 7.29
CA THR A 42 21.25 2.26 8.20
C THR A 42 20.36 1.78 9.34
N ASN A 43 20.71 2.20 10.57
CA ASN A 43 19.88 1.93 11.74
C ASN A 43 18.82 3.01 11.92
N TYR A 44 17.57 2.58 12.13
CA TYR A 44 16.42 3.43 12.37
C TYR A 44 15.76 3.07 13.70
N LEU A 45 15.33 4.08 14.43
CA LEU A 45 14.43 3.88 15.56
C LEU A 45 13.03 3.56 15.07
N THR A 46 12.38 2.66 15.77
CA THR A 46 11.00 2.21 15.52
C THR A 46 10.19 2.33 16.80
N GLU A 47 8.87 2.36 16.65
CA GLU A 47 7.97 2.23 17.80
C GLU A 47 7.74 0.73 18.12
N SER A 48 7.17 0.46 19.29
CA SER A 48 6.83 -0.91 19.70
C SER A 48 5.48 -1.38 19.18
N THR A 49 4.56 -0.45 18.91
CA THR A 49 3.19 -0.76 18.47
C THR A 49 2.69 0.22 17.42
N TYR A 50 1.74 -0.25 16.59
CA TYR A 50 0.98 0.56 15.64
C TYR A 50 -0.51 0.23 15.79
N HIS A 51 -1.33 1.24 16.04
CA HIS A 51 -2.76 1.08 16.38
C HIS A 51 -3.02 0.09 17.54
N GLY A 52 -2.08 0.01 18.48
CA GLY A 52 -2.17 -0.87 19.65
C GLY A 52 -1.66 -2.30 19.42
N ALA A 53 -1.34 -2.69 18.20
CA ALA A 53 -0.76 -4.00 17.88
C ALA A 53 0.77 -3.94 17.80
N ASP A 54 1.45 -4.94 18.34
CA ASP A 54 2.88 -5.15 18.19
C ASP A 54 3.18 -5.97 16.90
N ILE A 55 4.47 -6.18 16.62
CA ILE A 55 4.87 -6.88 15.39
C ILE A 55 4.50 -8.36 15.39
N ASN A 56 4.33 -9.00 16.56
CA ASN A 56 3.89 -10.39 16.65
C ASN A 56 2.40 -10.50 16.32
N GLU A 57 1.58 -9.60 16.87
CA GLU A 57 0.16 -9.52 16.55
C GLU A 57 -0.07 -9.23 15.06
N ILE A 58 0.72 -8.32 14.46
CA ILE A 58 0.66 -8.07 13.01
C ILE A 58 1.12 -9.30 12.22
N SER A 59 2.15 -10.03 12.68
CA SER A 59 2.59 -11.28 12.08
C SER A 59 1.48 -12.33 12.06
N ASP A 60 0.74 -12.45 13.17
CA ASP A 60 -0.40 -13.38 13.29
C ASP A 60 -1.52 -12.99 12.30
N PHE A 61 -1.85 -11.72 12.19
CA PHE A 61 -2.86 -11.23 11.24
C PHE A 61 -2.44 -11.42 9.78
N VAL A 62 -1.19 -11.10 9.44
CA VAL A 62 -0.65 -11.32 8.10
C VAL A 62 -0.52 -12.82 7.79
N GLY A 63 -0.33 -13.66 8.81
CA GLY A 63 -0.17 -15.11 8.71
C GLY A 63 1.26 -15.54 8.37
N CYS A 64 2.24 -14.65 8.54
CA CYS A 64 3.66 -14.99 8.40
C CYS A 64 4.50 -14.22 9.41
N SER A 65 5.60 -14.82 9.85
CA SER A 65 6.53 -14.17 10.79
C SER A 65 7.17 -12.94 10.17
N LEU A 66 7.13 -11.81 10.88
CA LEU A 66 7.72 -10.53 10.50
C LEU A 66 8.68 -10.05 11.60
N ASP A 67 9.79 -9.44 11.19
CA ASP A 67 10.74 -8.78 12.11
C ASP A 67 10.37 -7.29 12.33
N ALA A 68 9.72 -6.67 11.35
CA ALA A 68 9.25 -5.29 11.45
C ALA A 68 8.17 -4.96 10.41
N LEU A 69 7.43 -3.87 10.67
CA LEU A 69 6.65 -3.12 9.69
C LEU A 69 7.43 -1.85 9.35
N ILE A 70 7.65 -1.60 8.08
CA ILE A 70 8.36 -0.43 7.56
C ILE A 70 7.36 0.58 7.00
N GLY A 71 7.18 1.65 7.74
CA GLY A 71 6.27 2.74 7.38
C GLY A 71 6.96 3.95 6.75
N ASN A 72 6.19 5.00 6.53
CA ASN A 72 6.61 6.18 5.79
C ASN A 72 7.72 7.00 6.48
N ASN A 73 7.90 6.90 7.80
CA ASN A 73 9.02 7.55 8.49
C ASN A 73 10.40 7.07 7.96
N ILE A 74 10.48 5.82 7.44
CA ILE A 74 11.67 5.27 6.80
C ILE A 74 11.55 5.35 5.27
N LEU A 75 10.44 4.89 4.68
CA LEU A 75 10.26 4.80 3.22
C LEU A 75 10.49 6.14 2.52
N LYS A 76 10.03 7.26 3.08
CA LYS A 76 10.19 8.61 2.50
C LYS A 76 11.64 9.08 2.34
N ARG A 77 12.60 8.38 2.93
CA ARG A 77 14.02 8.70 2.81
C ARG A 77 14.63 8.20 1.52
N TYR A 78 13.90 7.35 0.79
CA TYR A 78 14.33 6.70 -0.44
C TYR A 78 13.36 6.96 -1.59
N ALA A 79 13.86 6.92 -2.81
CA ALA A 79 13.03 6.53 -3.93
C ALA A 79 13.02 4.99 -3.97
N PHE A 80 11.86 4.36 -4.17
CA PHE A 80 11.79 2.90 -4.21
C PHE A 80 10.77 2.40 -5.23
N GLN A 81 10.99 1.19 -5.71
CA GLN A 81 10.12 0.50 -6.65
C GLN A 81 9.69 -0.85 -6.08
N ILE A 82 8.45 -1.20 -6.32
CA ILE A 82 7.91 -2.53 -6.02
C ILE A 82 7.50 -3.17 -7.34
N ASP A 83 8.05 -4.34 -7.61
CA ASP A 83 7.82 -5.13 -8.82
C ASP A 83 7.39 -6.56 -8.44
N PHE A 84 6.08 -6.82 -8.51
CA PHE A 84 5.52 -8.13 -8.20
C PHE A 84 5.89 -9.18 -9.26
N GLY A 85 5.99 -8.77 -10.53
CA GLY A 85 6.31 -9.68 -11.63
C GLY A 85 7.68 -10.33 -11.46
N ASN A 86 8.68 -9.54 -11.08
CA ASN A 86 10.05 -10.00 -10.84
C ASN A 86 10.34 -10.32 -9.37
N LYS A 87 9.39 -10.09 -8.46
CA LYS A 87 9.54 -10.23 -6.99
C LYS A 87 10.72 -9.42 -6.46
N LEU A 88 10.78 -8.16 -6.84
CA LEU A 88 11.87 -7.26 -6.50
C LEU A 88 11.39 -5.99 -5.79
N PHE A 89 12.18 -5.57 -4.81
CA PHE A 89 12.16 -4.24 -4.23
C PHE A 89 13.46 -3.54 -4.56
N LEU A 90 13.35 -2.38 -5.21
CA LEU A 90 14.51 -1.56 -5.54
C LEU A 90 14.48 -0.29 -4.69
N ALA A 91 15.62 0.11 -4.13
CA ALA A 91 15.73 1.34 -3.37
C ALA A 91 16.94 2.18 -3.82
N TRP A 92 16.76 3.50 -3.86
CA TRP A 92 17.78 4.48 -4.23
C TRP A 92 17.73 5.69 -3.28
N ASP A 93 18.88 6.28 -3.00
CA ASP A 93 18.94 7.56 -2.27
C ASP A 93 18.28 8.70 -3.05
N SER A 94 18.34 8.62 -4.37
CA SER A 94 17.62 9.50 -5.30
C SER A 94 17.14 8.71 -6.50
N ILE A 95 16.00 9.12 -7.07
CA ILE A 95 15.42 8.43 -8.22
C ILE A 95 16.38 8.46 -9.43
N PRO A 96 16.61 7.31 -10.11
CA PRO A 96 17.43 7.27 -11.31
C PRO A 96 16.87 8.13 -12.46
N GLU A 97 17.75 8.78 -13.24
CA GLU A 97 17.34 9.61 -14.37
C GLU A 97 16.49 8.85 -15.40
N THR A 98 16.78 7.58 -15.62
CA THR A 98 16.01 6.71 -16.52
C THR A 98 14.53 6.62 -16.11
N ILE A 99 14.25 6.64 -14.81
CA ILE A 99 12.88 6.63 -14.27
C ILE A 99 12.34 8.05 -14.21
N SER A 100 13.14 9.01 -13.72
CA SER A 100 12.68 10.40 -13.53
C SER A 100 12.28 11.09 -14.83
N ASN A 101 12.86 10.67 -15.96
CA ASN A 101 12.55 11.13 -17.31
C ASN A 101 11.37 10.40 -17.96
N ALA A 102 10.82 9.36 -17.31
CA ALA A 102 9.64 8.67 -17.82
C ALA A 102 8.42 9.61 -17.80
N LYS A 103 7.62 9.56 -18.87
CA LYS A 103 6.39 10.36 -18.98
C LYS A 103 5.20 9.74 -18.26
N ASN A 104 5.29 8.45 -17.96
CA ASN A 104 4.22 7.66 -17.37
C ASN A 104 4.28 7.74 -15.83
N PHE A 105 3.57 8.71 -15.24
CA PHE A 105 3.51 8.90 -13.78
C PHE A 105 2.18 9.51 -13.34
N ILE A 106 1.82 9.26 -12.09
CA ILE A 106 0.74 9.94 -11.37
C ILE A 106 1.35 10.95 -10.41
N LYS A 107 0.78 12.15 -10.33
CA LYS A 107 1.10 13.10 -9.27
C LYS A 107 0.54 12.57 -7.95
N ALA A 108 1.34 12.63 -6.91
CA ALA A 108 0.95 12.17 -5.58
C ALA A 108 1.24 13.23 -4.52
N ASP A 109 0.42 13.28 -3.47
CA ASP A 109 0.73 14.01 -2.25
C ASP A 109 1.34 13.03 -1.24
N PHE A 110 2.52 13.32 -0.74
CA PHE A 110 3.27 12.50 0.21
C PHE A 110 3.31 13.12 1.63
N GLN A 111 2.32 13.91 1.99
CA GLN A 111 2.19 14.45 3.35
C GLN A 111 1.57 13.41 4.29
N GLY A 112 2.30 12.38 4.63
CA GLY A 112 1.84 11.23 5.42
C GLY A 112 1.65 10.01 4.54
N ILE A 113 0.42 9.49 4.43
CA ILE A 113 0.09 8.38 3.51
C ILE A 113 0.08 8.92 2.07
N PRO A 114 0.74 8.23 1.10
CA PRO A 114 0.70 8.66 -0.30
C PRO A 114 -0.74 8.74 -0.82
N THR A 115 -1.08 9.84 -1.46
CA THR A 115 -2.42 10.12 -1.94
C THR A 115 -2.39 10.40 -3.43
N ILE A 116 -3.28 9.77 -4.18
CA ILE A 116 -3.42 9.91 -5.63
C ILE A 116 -4.88 10.17 -6.00
N ASP A 117 -5.09 10.74 -7.18
CA ASP A 117 -6.43 10.83 -7.77
C ASP A 117 -6.64 9.71 -8.78
N ILE A 118 -7.78 9.03 -8.68
CA ILE A 118 -8.28 8.05 -9.64
C ILE A 118 -9.66 8.49 -10.11
N ARG A 119 -10.14 7.93 -11.22
CA ARG A 119 -11.54 8.12 -11.64
C ARG A 119 -12.30 6.82 -11.46
N ALA A 120 -13.49 6.92 -10.89
CA ALA A 120 -14.42 5.79 -10.72
C ALA A 120 -15.74 6.10 -11.43
N ASN A 121 -16.42 5.08 -11.92
CA ASN A 121 -17.73 5.20 -12.57
C ASN A 121 -17.79 6.28 -13.67
N ASP A 122 -16.80 6.27 -14.56
CA ASP A 122 -16.64 7.11 -15.75
C ASP A 122 -16.44 8.62 -15.54
N GLN A 123 -16.72 9.22 -14.39
CA GLN A 123 -16.65 10.67 -14.24
C GLN A 123 -16.14 11.19 -12.89
N ASP A 124 -16.29 10.45 -11.80
CA ASP A 124 -15.94 10.96 -10.48
C ASP A 124 -14.43 10.86 -10.23
N VAL A 125 -13.76 11.99 -10.13
CA VAL A 125 -12.40 12.03 -9.59
C VAL A 125 -12.48 11.84 -8.08
N ILE A 126 -11.84 10.81 -7.58
CA ILE A 126 -11.77 10.49 -6.16
C ILE A 126 -10.32 10.44 -5.70
N THR A 127 -10.06 10.97 -4.54
CA THR A 127 -8.76 10.89 -3.90
C THR A 127 -8.67 9.57 -3.15
N ALA A 128 -7.60 8.82 -3.41
CA ALA A 128 -7.32 7.53 -2.79
C ALA A 128 -5.98 7.56 -2.05
N TRP A 129 -5.91 6.92 -0.89
CA TRP A 129 -4.63 6.52 -0.31
C TRP A 129 -4.02 5.39 -1.11
N LEU A 130 -2.70 5.38 -1.27
CA LEU A 130 -1.96 4.26 -1.81
C LEU A 130 -1.24 3.57 -0.66
N ASP A 131 -1.78 2.42 -0.25
CA ASP A 131 -1.47 1.73 0.98
C ASP A 131 -1.03 0.29 0.69
N THR A 132 0.29 0.05 0.66
CA THR A 132 0.84 -1.30 0.41
C THR A 132 0.72 -2.25 1.60
N GLY A 133 0.32 -1.76 2.78
CA GLY A 133 -0.03 -2.58 3.94
C GLY A 133 -1.44 -3.17 3.83
N ALA A 134 -2.32 -2.58 3.02
CA ALA A 134 -3.65 -3.10 2.75
C ALA A 134 -3.61 -4.18 1.65
N LYS A 135 -4.01 -5.41 1.96
CA LYS A 135 -4.08 -6.50 0.98
C LYS A 135 -5.26 -6.39 0.03
N ILE A 136 -6.28 -5.64 0.39
CA ILE A 136 -7.51 -5.37 -0.35
C ILE A 136 -7.61 -3.88 -0.55
N SER A 137 -7.98 -3.45 -1.77
CA SER A 137 -8.38 -2.07 -2.02
C SER A 137 -9.78 -1.81 -1.50
N TYR A 138 -10.04 -0.59 -1.00
CA TYR A 138 -11.33 -0.20 -0.43
C TYR A 138 -11.87 1.05 -1.09
N ILE A 139 -13.19 1.14 -1.16
CA ILE A 139 -13.88 2.32 -1.66
C ILE A 139 -15.08 2.66 -0.77
N ASN A 140 -15.43 3.93 -0.69
CA ASN A 140 -16.62 4.35 0.07
C ASN A 140 -17.89 3.71 -0.52
N LYS A 141 -18.75 3.17 0.33
CA LYS A 141 -19.97 2.41 -0.04
C LYS A 141 -20.91 3.15 -0.99
N LYS A 142 -20.85 4.50 -1.04
CA LYS A 142 -21.68 5.29 -1.97
C LYS A 142 -21.43 4.96 -3.44
N TYR A 143 -20.21 4.49 -3.81
CA TYR A 143 -19.85 4.17 -5.20
C TYR A 143 -20.36 2.80 -5.66
N VAL A 144 -20.74 1.93 -4.73
CA VAL A 144 -21.21 0.56 -5.02
C VAL A 144 -22.64 0.28 -4.57
N ARG A 145 -23.37 1.28 -4.09
CA ARG A 145 -24.72 1.11 -3.47
C ARG A 145 -25.77 0.41 -4.32
N TYR A 146 -25.57 0.36 -5.65
CA TYR A 146 -26.50 -0.27 -6.59
C TYR A 146 -25.92 -1.55 -7.21
N LEU A 147 -24.75 -1.99 -6.76
CA LEU A 147 -24.08 -3.19 -7.24
C LEU A 147 -24.28 -4.35 -6.25
N ASN A 148 -24.16 -5.56 -6.76
CA ASN A 148 -24.06 -6.75 -5.91
C ASN A 148 -22.58 -7.11 -5.72
N PRO A 149 -22.19 -7.60 -4.54
CA PRO A 149 -20.83 -8.10 -4.32
C PRO A 149 -20.58 -9.32 -5.23
N VAL A 150 -19.37 -9.41 -5.76
CA VAL A 150 -18.92 -10.53 -6.61
C VAL A 150 -18.32 -11.68 -5.80
N GLU A 151 -17.80 -11.37 -4.60
CA GLU A 151 -17.23 -12.34 -3.66
C GLU A 151 -17.20 -11.72 -2.25
N SER A 152 -16.72 -12.50 -1.27
CA SER A 152 -16.37 -12.02 0.08
C SER A 152 -14.96 -12.47 0.41
N GLN A 153 -14.19 -11.60 1.06
CA GLN A 153 -12.86 -11.89 1.55
C GLN A 153 -12.78 -11.59 3.03
N ARG A 154 -11.75 -12.13 3.71
CA ARG A 154 -11.46 -11.81 5.11
C ARG A 154 -10.27 -10.87 5.18
N ASP A 155 -10.39 -9.86 6.01
CA ASP A 155 -9.32 -8.89 6.28
C ASP A 155 -9.27 -8.54 7.76
N PHE A 156 -8.31 -7.74 8.17
CA PHE A 156 -8.14 -7.27 9.53
C PHE A 156 -7.72 -5.79 9.56
N PHE A 157 -8.00 -5.16 10.70
CA PHE A 157 -7.39 -3.88 11.06
C PHE A 157 -6.91 -3.97 12.52
N PRO A 158 -5.68 -3.55 12.84
CA PRO A 158 -5.07 -3.83 14.15
C PRO A 158 -5.93 -3.48 15.36
N SER A 159 -6.56 -2.31 15.39
CA SER A 159 -7.43 -1.89 16.51
C SER A 159 -8.87 -2.38 16.41
N TYR A 160 -9.27 -3.06 15.33
CA TYR A 160 -10.63 -3.55 15.11
C TYR A 160 -10.73 -5.08 15.16
N GLY A 161 -9.66 -5.79 14.78
CA GLY A 161 -9.62 -7.23 14.60
C GLY A 161 -10.02 -7.67 13.20
N GLU A 162 -10.34 -8.94 13.04
CA GLU A 162 -10.74 -9.54 11.76
C GLU A 162 -12.21 -9.26 11.40
N PHE A 163 -12.49 -9.11 10.10
CA PHE A 163 -13.84 -8.90 9.56
C PHE A 163 -13.98 -9.46 8.15
N ASP A 164 -15.23 -9.77 7.76
CA ASP A 164 -15.56 -10.17 6.41
C ASP A 164 -15.87 -8.95 5.54
N VAL A 165 -15.33 -8.94 4.31
CA VAL A 165 -15.37 -7.82 3.39
C VAL A 165 -16.15 -8.22 2.14
N PRO A 166 -17.31 -7.61 1.84
CA PRO A 166 -17.94 -7.78 0.54
C PRO A 166 -17.12 -7.07 -0.54
N ILE A 167 -16.81 -7.78 -1.63
CA ILE A 167 -15.99 -7.30 -2.74
C ILE A 167 -16.86 -6.97 -3.94
N PHE A 168 -16.61 -5.80 -4.53
CA PHE A 168 -17.30 -5.29 -5.71
C PHE A 168 -16.29 -5.05 -6.83
N SER A 169 -16.69 -5.32 -8.08
CA SER A 169 -15.87 -5.00 -9.25
C SER A 169 -16.45 -3.76 -9.92
N ILE A 170 -15.64 -2.73 -10.07
CA ILE A 170 -16.02 -1.47 -10.74
C ILE A 170 -14.94 -1.04 -11.73
N PRO A 171 -15.31 -0.37 -12.83
CA PRO A 171 -14.33 0.26 -13.70
C PRO A 171 -13.69 1.46 -13.00
N ILE A 172 -12.38 1.54 -13.07
CA ILE A 172 -11.62 2.72 -12.67
C ILE A 172 -10.65 3.12 -13.78
N ILE A 173 -10.34 4.41 -13.85
CA ILE A 173 -9.21 4.88 -14.65
C ILE A 173 -8.04 5.14 -13.69
N PHE A 174 -7.01 4.32 -13.84
CA PHE A 174 -5.75 4.44 -13.15
C PHE A 174 -4.67 4.76 -14.18
N ASN A 175 -3.98 5.90 -14.02
CA ASN A 175 -2.95 6.34 -14.96
C ASN A 175 -3.39 6.31 -16.43
N GLU A 176 -4.53 6.95 -16.75
CA GLU A 176 -5.12 7.03 -18.10
C GLU A 176 -5.60 5.68 -18.70
N THR A 177 -5.46 4.57 -17.97
CA THR A 177 -5.89 3.25 -18.38
C THR A 177 -7.13 2.82 -17.61
N GLU A 178 -8.19 2.45 -18.33
CA GLU A 178 -9.38 1.86 -17.72
C GLU A 178 -9.11 0.40 -17.37
N ILE A 179 -9.37 0.03 -16.12
CA ILE A 179 -9.28 -1.33 -15.61
C ILE A 179 -10.52 -1.67 -14.80
N SER A 180 -10.97 -2.93 -14.87
CA SER A 180 -11.94 -3.45 -13.92
C SER A 180 -11.20 -3.83 -12.63
N PHE A 181 -11.52 -3.15 -11.54
CA PHE A 181 -10.78 -3.30 -10.30
C PHE A 181 -11.70 -3.70 -9.14
N LYS A 182 -11.19 -4.50 -8.21
CA LYS A 182 -11.95 -5.02 -7.08
C LYS A 182 -11.77 -4.12 -5.87
N PHE A 183 -12.89 -3.77 -5.22
CA PHE A 183 -12.90 -3.00 -3.99
C PHE A 183 -13.73 -3.66 -2.91
N GLY A 184 -13.20 -3.68 -1.71
CA GLY A 184 -13.93 -4.00 -0.51
C GLY A 184 -14.69 -2.81 0.05
N ILE A 185 -15.68 -3.10 0.92
CA ILE A 185 -16.33 -2.11 1.76
C ILE A 185 -15.93 -2.36 3.20
N LEU A 186 -15.34 -1.34 3.82
CA LEU A 186 -14.95 -1.39 5.24
C LEU A 186 -16.18 -1.48 6.14
N PRO A 187 -16.07 -2.12 7.32
CA PRO A 187 -17.02 -1.95 8.40
C PRO A 187 -17.26 -0.47 8.72
N GLU A 188 -18.49 -0.12 9.09
CA GLU A 188 -18.92 1.28 9.23
C GLU A 188 -17.99 2.15 10.10
N PRO A 189 -17.51 1.71 11.29
CA PRO A 189 -16.59 2.53 12.08
C PRO A 189 -15.26 2.81 11.39
N LEU A 190 -14.73 1.85 10.59
CA LEU A 190 -13.50 2.03 9.83
C LEU A 190 -13.75 2.91 8.59
N GLU A 191 -14.86 2.70 7.89
CA GLU A 191 -15.25 3.54 6.74
C GLU A 191 -15.37 5.01 7.14
N GLU A 192 -16.07 5.29 8.24
CA GLU A 192 -16.23 6.65 8.77
C GLU A 192 -14.89 7.27 9.17
N GLY A 193 -14.00 6.49 9.78
CA GLY A 193 -12.68 6.96 10.19
C GLY A 193 -11.71 7.19 9.03
N MET A 194 -11.73 6.34 8.01
CA MET A 194 -10.71 6.31 6.95
C MET A 194 -11.19 6.91 5.63
N LEU A 195 -12.47 6.74 5.27
CA LEU A 195 -13.02 7.13 3.96
C LEU A 195 -14.03 8.26 4.05
N SER A 196 -14.06 8.99 5.18
CA SER A 196 -14.83 10.22 5.35
C SER A 196 -13.93 11.44 5.12
N GLY A 197 -14.42 12.47 4.46
CA GLY A 197 -13.66 13.70 4.22
C GLY A 197 -13.02 13.76 2.84
N LYS A 198 -11.70 13.95 2.76
CA LYS A 198 -11.00 14.14 1.47
C LYS A 198 -10.72 12.84 0.74
N THR A 199 -10.54 11.73 1.46
CA THR A 199 -10.19 10.43 0.88
C THR A 199 -11.45 9.58 0.76
N SER A 200 -11.68 8.98 -0.41
CA SER A 200 -12.85 8.15 -0.68
C SER A 200 -12.50 6.71 -1.09
N ALA A 201 -11.21 6.40 -1.18
CA ALA A 201 -10.73 5.06 -1.49
C ALA A 201 -9.36 4.80 -0.88
N ILE A 202 -9.02 3.52 -0.77
CA ILE A 202 -7.68 3.00 -0.49
C ILE A 202 -7.33 2.08 -1.66
N ILE A 203 -6.21 2.32 -2.31
CA ILE A 203 -5.62 1.40 -3.28
C ILE A 203 -4.58 0.58 -2.53
N GLY A 204 -4.86 -0.69 -2.36
CA GLY A 204 -4.00 -1.65 -1.66
C GLY A 204 -2.89 -2.22 -2.53
N ALA A 205 -2.16 -3.20 -1.97
CA ALA A 205 -1.08 -3.87 -2.69
C ALA A 205 -1.56 -4.72 -3.87
N ASP A 206 -2.86 -5.03 -3.97
CA ASP A 206 -3.47 -5.72 -5.10
C ASP A 206 -3.27 -4.98 -6.45
N ILE A 207 -3.06 -3.65 -6.46
CA ILE A 207 -2.70 -2.88 -7.67
C ILE A 207 -1.35 -3.32 -8.27
N LEU A 208 -0.45 -3.89 -7.47
CA LEU A 208 0.87 -4.33 -7.90
C LEU A 208 0.85 -5.58 -8.80
N TYR A 209 -0.29 -6.27 -8.90
CA TYR A 209 -0.48 -7.30 -9.94
C TYR A 209 -0.67 -6.71 -11.34
N HIS A 210 -1.04 -5.44 -11.43
CA HIS A 210 -1.27 -4.74 -12.70
C HIS A 210 -0.09 -3.83 -13.07
N TYR A 211 0.59 -3.25 -12.07
CA TYR A 211 1.59 -2.21 -12.31
C TYR A 211 2.83 -2.37 -11.43
N ILE A 212 3.97 -2.00 -11.99
CA ILE A 212 5.20 -1.73 -11.25
C ILE A 212 5.12 -0.28 -10.77
N LEU A 213 5.20 -0.04 -9.47
CA LEU A 213 5.11 1.29 -8.90
C LEU A 213 6.45 1.77 -8.35
N THR A 214 6.90 2.94 -8.82
CA THR A 214 8.10 3.59 -8.27
C THR A 214 7.73 4.89 -7.57
N PHE A 215 7.96 4.93 -6.28
CA PHE A 215 7.63 6.05 -5.39
C PHE A 215 8.78 7.05 -5.34
N SER A 216 8.51 8.32 -5.61
CA SER A 216 9.46 9.42 -5.50
C SER A 216 8.87 10.55 -4.66
N TYR A 217 9.14 10.50 -3.36
CA TYR A 217 8.68 11.52 -2.39
C TYR A 217 9.24 12.90 -2.74
N SER A 218 10.52 12.96 -3.16
CA SER A 218 11.18 14.23 -3.50
C SER A 218 10.60 14.94 -4.73
N GLN A 219 9.92 14.18 -5.60
CA GLN A 219 9.30 14.72 -6.82
C GLN A 219 7.76 14.78 -6.75
N ASN A 220 7.16 14.30 -5.68
CA ASN A 220 5.71 14.14 -5.55
C ASN A 220 5.11 13.34 -6.72
N LYS A 221 5.75 12.21 -7.06
CA LYS A 221 5.35 11.37 -8.19
C LYS A 221 5.42 9.89 -7.84
N ILE A 222 4.52 9.14 -8.46
CA ILE A 222 4.57 7.68 -8.55
C ILE A 222 4.68 7.34 -10.04
N TYR A 223 5.82 6.78 -10.44
CA TYR A 223 6.04 6.32 -11.80
C TYR A 223 5.45 4.93 -11.99
N ILE A 224 4.85 4.72 -13.16
CA ILE A 224 4.06 3.52 -13.48
C ILE A 224 4.80 2.73 -14.56
N GLY A 225 5.14 1.48 -14.24
CA GLY A 225 5.59 0.46 -15.19
C GLY A 225 4.49 -0.59 -15.38
N MET A 226 4.55 -1.32 -16.48
CA MET A 226 3.68 -2.48 -16.70
C MET A 226 4.36 -3.74 -16.17
N VAL A 227 3.58 -4.61 -15.54
CA VAL A 227 4.03 -5.96 -15.21
C VAL A 227 4.12 -6.75 -16.51
N ASN A 228 5.29 -7.37 -16.76
CA ASN A 228 5.54 -8.19 -17.97
C ASN A 228 4.96 -9.61 -17.83
#